data_a4c1a7f1ae6e07e44c9fed575ac3949c
#
_entry.id   a4c1a7f1ae6e07e44c9fed575ac3949c
#
_cell.length_a   1.000
_cell.length_b   1.000
_cell.length_c   1.000
_cell.angle_alpha   90.00
_cell.angle_beta   90.00
_cell.angle_gamma   90.00
#
_symmetry.space_group_name_H-M   'P 1'
#
loop_
_entity.id
_entity.type
_entity.pdbx_description
1 polymer ?
#
loop_
_entity_poly.entity_id
_entity_poly.type
_entity_poly.pdbx_seq_one_letter_code
_entity_poly.pdbx_strand_id
1 'polypeptide(L)'
;LFQSISGKYSYDGHDVTLENCLGYIYDGTALVNGKIRGKDLELEASLTDISMERMLPGRGIEGSLSLLGHVRGTVDSPVFDGMASTREITIGGNTIRNVSAGIHYKDGLVSLDEGSFRQKEGTFTWKGSYNTHSGAMNGLLEFSSWNIRDIMKFFNRDVDGVDGKVEGSMRISGTTESPNVDFNAHVLGGHLGDAVLGEGKVDFSYLNGALSIRECQIPIGSGVLAAQGSMNSAGDLDIQAAARDMDISWI
;
A
#
# COMPACT_ATOMS: atom_id res chain seq x y z
N LEU A 1 -17.76 16.58 -11.72
CA LEU A 1 -16.48 15.91 -11.93
C LEU A 1 -15.48 16.81 -12.66
N PHE A 2 -15.76 17.20 -13.92
CA PHE A 2 -14.92 18.15 -14.66
C PHE A 2 -15.42 19.58 -14.46
N GLN A 3 -14.50 20.51 -14.17
CA GLN A 3 -14.86 21.92 -13.99
C GLN A 3 -14.79 22.72 -15.30
N SER A 4 -13.87 22.36 -16.18
CA SER A 4 -13.76 22.91 -17.54
C SER A 4 -13.04 21.93 -18.45
N ILE A 5 -13.33 21.99 -19.73
CA ILE A 5 -12.66 21.19 -20.75
C ILE A 5 -12.31 22.14 -21.90
N SER A 6 -11.06 22.07 -22.37
CA SER A 6 -10.57 22.79 -23.55
C SER A 6 -9.72 21.87 -24.38
N GLY A 7 -9.67 22.08 -25.69
CA GLY A 7 -8.90 21.25 -26.61
C GLY A 7 -9.45 21.34 -28.03
N LYS A 8 -8.88 20.56 -28.93
CA LYS A 8 -9.41 20.38 -30.27
C LYS A 8 -9.96 18.98 -30.42
N TYR A 9 -11.09 18.86 -31.02
CA TYR A 9 -11.64 17.59 -31.47
C TYR A 9 -12.10 17.68 -32.92
N SER A 10 -11.97 16.60 -33.63
CA SER A 10 -12.57 16.43 -34.96
C SER A 10 -13.40 15.16 -34.99
N TYR A 11 -14.52 15.22 -35.71
CA TYR A 11 -15.40 14.10 -35.92
C TYR A 11 -15.73 14.00 -37.41
N ASP A 12 -15.48 12.88 -38.04
CA ASP A 12 -15.68 12.65 -39.48
C ASP A 12 -16.96 11.86 -39.81
N GLY A 13 -17.83 11.65 -38.82
CA GLY A 13 -19.05 10.86 -38.93
C GLY A 13 -18.92 9.44 -38.37
N HIS A 14 -17.70 9.00 -38.06
CA HIS A 14 -17.40 7.67 -37.50
C HIS A 14 -16.34 7.74 -36.40
N ASP A 15 -15.26 8.47 -36.65
CA ASP A 15 -14.10 8.54 -35.76
C ASP A 15 -14.00 9.90 -35.07
N VAL A 16 -13.56 9.90 -33.82
CA VAL A 16 -13.23 11.10 -33.03
C VAL A 16 -11.73 11.18 -32.85
N THR A 17 -11.11 12.30 -33.19
CA THR A 17 -9.72 12.60 -32.84
C THR A 17 -9.70 13.68 -31.77
N LEU A 18 -8.92 13.46 -30.72
CA LEU A 18 -8.72 14.35 -29.59
C LEU A 18 -7.28 14.89 -29.64
N GLU A 19 -7.12 16.21 -29.61
CA GLU A 19 -5.83 16.87 -29.61
C GLU A 19 -5.75 17.87 -28.46
N ASN A 20 -4.84 17.60 -27.50
CA ASN A 20 -4.61 18.44 -26.33
C ASN A 20 -5.90 18.76 -25.57
N CYS A 21 -6.74 17.74 -25.36
CA CYS A 21 -7.96 17.87 -24.59
C CYS A 21 -7.60 17.94 -23.10
N LEU A 22 -7.59 19.17 -22.57
CA LEU A 22 -7.27 19.47 -21.18
C LEU A 22 -8.55 19.66 -20.38
N GLY A 23 -8.67 19.01 -19.25
CA GLY A 23 -9.76 19.19 -18.29
C GLY A 23 -9.24 19.39 -16.89
N TYR A 24 -10.05 19.97 -16.00
CA TYR A 24 -9.75 20.10 -14.58
C TYR A 24 -10.64 19.14 -13.79
N ILE A 25 -10.01 18.30 -12.96
CA ILE A 25 -10.68 17.28 -12.18
C ILE A 25 -9.98 17.12 -10.82
N TYR A 26 -10.73 17.07 -9.73
CA TYR A 26 -10.20 16.88 -8.36
C TYR A 26 -9.00 17.77 -8.04
N ASP A 27 -9.08 19.06 -8.35
CA ASP A 27 -8.05 20.09 -8.22
C ASP A 27 -6.78 19.89 -9.07
N GLY A 28 -6.69 18.80 -9.81
CA GLY A 28 -5.62 18.53 -10.75
C GLY A 28 -6.06 18.72 -12.21
N THR A 29 -5.22 18.26 -13.11
CA THR A 29 -5.42 18.37 -14.55
C THR A 29 -5.45 16.99 -15.21
N ALA A 30 -6.27 16.85 -16.24
CA ALA A 30 -6.32 15.70 -17.12
C ALA A 30 -6.05 16.15 -18.57
N LEU A 31 -5.05 15.58 -19.20
CA LEU A 31 -4.73 15.79 -20.62
C LEU A 31 -4.94 14.48 -21.36
N VAL A 32 -5.73 14.54 -22.43
CA VAL A 32 -6.02 13.38 -23.26
C VAL A 32 -5.76 13.70 -24.72
N ASN A 33 -5.04 12.80 -25.39
CA ASN A 33 -4.79 12.80 -26.82
C ASN A 33 -5.14 11.45 -27.41
N GLY A 34 -5.46 11.38 -28.70
CA GLY A 34 -5.61 10.13 -29.42
C GLY A 34 -6.86 10.04 -30.25
N LYS A 35 -7.31 8.80 -30.49
CA LYS A 35 -8.43 8.52 -31.40
C LYS A 35 -9.40 7.53 -30.79
N ILE A 36 -10.67 7.71 -31.15
CA ILE A 36 -11.76 6.76 -30.90
C ILE A 36 -12.32 6.40 -32.27
N ARG A 37 -12.15 5.13 -32.68
CA ARG A 37 -12.64 4.63 -33.97
C ARG A 37 -13.85 3.75 -33.73
N GLY A 38 -15.05 4.27 -33.96
CA GLY A 38 -16.27 3.63 -33.55
C GLY A 38 -16.30 3.39 -32.04
N LYS A 39 -16.02 2.17 -31.58
CA LYS A 39 -15.89 1.83 -30.15
C LYS A 39 -14.44 1.64 -29.70
N ASP A 40 -13.48 1.55 -30.62
CA ASP A 40 -12.08 1.26 -30.30
C ASP A 40 -11.36 2.51 -29.78
N LEU A 41 -10.66 2.33 -28.66
CA LEU A 41 -9.90 3.37 -27.97
C LEU A 41 -8.41 3.25 -28.29
N GLU A 42 -7.78 4.36 -28.61
CA GLU A 42 -6.34 4.52 -28.75
C GLU A 42 -5.98 5.90 -28.18
N LEU A 43 -5.85 6.01 -26.87
CA LEU A 43 -5.69 7.27 -26.17
C LEU A 43 -4.42 7.27 -25.31
N GLU A 44 -3.77 8.42 -25.26
CA GLU A 44 -2.79 8.76 -24.23
C GLU A 44 -3.47 9.64 -23.19
N ALA A 45 -3.32 9.30 -21.91
CA ALA A 45 -3.91 10.03 -20.81
C ALA A 45 -2.84 10.40 -19.77
N SER A 46 -2.85 11.66 -19.37
CA SER A 46 -2.03 12.16 -18.27
C SER A 46 -2.93 12.85 -17.28
N LEU A 47 -2.93 12.37 -16.05
CA LEU A 47 -3.54 13.01 -14.89
C LEU A 47 -2.42 13.58 -14.02
N THR A 48 -2.48 14.84 -13.67
CA THR A 48 -1.42 15.50 -12.90
C THR A 48 -2.01 16.17 -11.67
N ASP A 49 -1.38 15.90 -10.53
CA ASP A 49 -1.70 16.50 -9.22
C ASP A 49 -3.17 16.32 -8.81
N ILE A 50 -3.75 15.17 -9.09
CA ILE A 50 -5.13 14.81 -8.68
C ILE A 50 -5.18 14.69 -7.16
N SER A 51 -6.00 15.52 -6.50
CA SER A 51 -6.19 15.45 -5.04
C SER A 51 -6.80 14.12 -4.61
N MET A 52 -6.06 13.36 -3.80
CA MET A 52 -6.51 12.07 -3.26
C MET A 52 -7.67 12.27 -2.27
N GLU A 53 -7.65 13.34 -1.49
CA GLU A 53 -8.71 13.67 -0.55
C GLU A 53 -10.05 13.91 -1.25
N ARG A 54 -10.02 14.58 -2.41
CA ARG A 54 -11.22 14.83 -3.22
C ARG A 54 -11.66 13.61 -4.03
N MET A 55 -10.72 12.79 -4.46
CA MET A 55 -11.00 11.56 -5.20
C MET A 55 -11.59 10.46 -4.29
N LEU A 56 -11.09 10.36 -3.06
CA LEU A 56 -11.45 9.35 -2.07
C LEU A 56 -11.88 9.99 -0.73
N PRO A 57 -12.98 10.74 -0.70
CA PRO A 57 -13.39 11.47 0.50
C PRO A 57 -13.67 10.54 1.68
N GLY A 58 -13.22 10.95 2.87
CA GLY A 58 -13.45 10.21 4.12
C GLY A 58 -12.55 8.99 4.33
N ARG A 59 -11.56 8.76 3.45
CA ARG A 59 -10.61 7.65 3.62
C ARG A 59 -9.37 8.02 4.41
N GLY A 60 -9.21 9.28 4.85
CA GLY A 60 -8.03 9.76 5.57
C GLY A 60 -6.76 9.72 4.74
N ILE A 61 -6.90 9.91 3.42
CA ILE A 61 -5.79 9.95 2.46
C ILE A 61 -5.65 11.39 1.99
N GLU A 62 -4.47 11.96 2.20
CA GLU A 62 -4.13 13.34 1.81
C GLU A 62 -2.93 13.31 0.85
N GLY A 63 -2.88 14.27 -0.08
CA GLY A 63 -1.81 14.40 -1.07
C GLY A 63 -2.35 14.34 -2.48
N SER A 64 -1.43 14.36 -3.46
CA SER A 64 -1.80 14.32 -4.87
C SER A 64 -1.22 13.10 -5.58
N LEU A 65 -1.90 12.63 -6.61
CA LEU A 65 -1.50 11.52 -7.45
C LEU A 65 -1.39 11.98 -8.90
N SER A 66 -0.35 11.52 -9.59
CA SER A 66 -0.21 11.67 -11.03
C SER A 66 -0.24 10.30 -11.70
N LEU A 67 -0.91 10.22 -12.84
CA LEU A 67 -1.02 9.03 -13.69
C LEU A 67 -0.62 9.40 -15.11
N LEU A 68 0.16 8.55 -15.76
CA LEU A 68 0.51 8.65 -17.16
C LEU A 68 0.37 7.29 -17.82
N GLY A 69 -0.33 7.20 -18.93
CA GLY A 69 -0.48 5.91 -19.60
C GLY A 69 -1.34 5.96 -20.86
N HIS A 70 -1.60 4.76 -21.36
CA HIS A 70 -2.37 4.52 -22.55
C HIS A 70 -3.69 3.83 -22.22
N VAL A 71 -4.78 4.28 -22.86
CA VAL A 71 -6.09 3.62 -22.82
C VAL A 71 -6.32 3.00 -24.18
N ARG A 72 -6.54 1.71 -24.21
CA ARG A 72 -6.81 0.89 -25.39
C ARG A 72 -8.04 0.02 -25.17
N GLY A 73 -8.34 -0.83 -26.16
CA GLY A 73 -9.52 -1.71 -26.11
C GLY A 73 -10.75 -0.99 -26.62
N THR A 74 -11.90 -1.23 -26.01
CA THR A 74 -13.16 -0.60 -26.44
C THR A 74 -13.77 0.23 -25.31
N VAL A 75 -14.74 1.08 -25.66
CA VAL A 75 -15.51 1.86 -24.68
C VAL A 75 -16.18 0.95 -23.63
N ASP A 76 -16.60 -0.24 -24.05
CA ASP A 76 -17.27 -1.22 -23.18
C ASP A 76 -16.29 -2.06 -22.33
N SER A 77 -15.02 -2.21 -22.80
CA SER A 77 -13.94 -2.94 -22.11
C SER A 77 -12.61 -2.21 -22.31
N PRO A 78 -12.41 -1.10 -21.59
CA PRO A 78 -11.17 -0.34 -21.67
C PRO A 78 -10.04 -1.07 -20.94
N VAL A 79 -8.84 -0.95 -21.50
CA VAL A 79 -7.58 -1.40 -20.91
C VAL A 79 -6.70 -0.19 -20.69
N PHE A 80 -6.18 -0.02 -19.47
CA PHE A 80 -5.23 1.03 -19.14
C PHE A 80 -3.88 0.40 -18.78
N ASP A 81 -2.82 0.91 -19.40
CA ASP A 81 -1.43 0.58 -19.08
C ASP A 81 -0.69 1.88 -18.77
N GLY A 82 -0.07 1.98 -17.61
CA GLY A 82 0.59 3.22 -17.24
C GLY A 82 1.36 3.17 -15.94
N MET A 83 1.77 4.35 -15.50
CA MET A 83 2.50 4.60 -14.27
C MET A 83 1.71 5.54 -13.38
N ALA A 84 1.64 5.20 -12.09
CA ALA A 84 1.19 6.10 -11.03
C ALA A 84 2.39 6.61 -10.26
N SER A 85 2.34 7.86 -9.84
CA SER A 85 3.38 8.43 -8.98
C SER A 85 2.83 9.53 -8.08
N THR A 86 3.43 9.64 -6.89
CA THR A 86 3.23 10.80 -6.01
C THR A 86 4.52 11.12 -5.28
N ARG A 87 4.78 12.39 -5.04
CA ARG A 87 5.92 12.82 -4.25
C ARG A 87 5.70 12.50 -2.77
N GLU A 88 4.51 12.74 -2.29
CA GLU A 88 4.14 12.55 -0.89
C GLU A 88 2.65 12.27 -0.78
N ILE A 89 2.31 11.31 0.07
CA ILE A 89 0.93 10.98 0.44
C ILE A 89 0.87 10.65 1.93
N THR A 90 -0.16 11.11 2.62
CA THR A 90 -0.40 10.81 4.03
C THR A 90 -1.61 9.90 4.14
N ILE A 91 -1.47 8.80 4.86
CA ILE A 91 -2.53 7.80 5.09
C ILE A 91 -2.61 7.55 6.60
N GLY A 92 -3.75 7.89 7.22
CA GLY A 92 -3.94 7.71 8.66
C GLY A 92 -2.87 8.41 9.50
N GLY A 93 -2.39 9.60 9.07
CA GLY A 93 -1.34 10.36 9.73
C GLY A 93 0.09 9.89 9.44
N ASN A 94 0.27 8.81 8.66
CA ASN A 94 1.59 8.33 8.25
C ASN A 94 1.94 8.86 6.86
N THR A 95 3.05 9.59 6.75
CA THR A 95 3.51 10.15 5.49
C THR A 95 4.47 9.19 4.80
N ILE A 96 4.17 8.83 3.56
CA ILE A 96 5.02 8.07 2.66
C ILE A 96 5.44 8.95 1.48
N ARG A 97 6.61 8.67 0.90
CA ARG A 97 7.22 9.53 -0.13
C ARG A 97 7.73 8.73 -1.31
N ASN A 98 7.85 9.43 -2.44
CA ASN A 98 8.39 8.87 -3.68
C ASN A 98 7.68 7.57 -4.08
N VAL A 99 6.34 7.60 -4.01
CA VAL A 99 5.52 6.45 -4.42
C VAL A 99 5.50 6.38 -5.94
N SER A 100 5.76 5.21 -6.46
CA SER A 100 5.60 4.89 -7.88
C SER A 100 5.12 3.46 -8.05
N ALA A 101 4.33 3.21 -9.09
CA ALA A 101 3.90 1.87 -9.47
C ALA A 101 3.53 1.82 -10.96
N GLY A 102 3.86 0.72 -11.62
CA GLY A 102 3.20 0.31 -12.85
C GLY A 102 1.75 -0.07 -12.56
N ILE A 103 0.81 0.38 -13.38
CA ILE A 103 -0.62 0.04 -13.25
C ILE A 103 -1.10 -0.55 -14.56
N HIS A 104 -1.72 -1.70 -14.45
CA HIS A 104 -2.49 -2.30 -15.51
C HIS A 104 -3.94 -2.47 -15.04
N TYR A 105 -4.91 -2.01 -15.85
CA TYR A 105 -6.33 -2.21 -15.59
C TYR A 105 -6.99 -2.89 -16.77
N LYS A 106 -7.73 -3.95 -16.50
CA LYS A 106 -8.57 -4.63 -17.48
C LYS A 106 -9.74 -5.34 -16.78
N ASP A 107 -10.96 -5.19 -17.29
CA ASP A 107 -12.16 -5.93 -16.86
C ASP A 107 -12.35 -5.96 -15.33
N GLY A 108 -12.14 -4.81 -14.68
CA GLY A 108 -12.28 -4.67 -13.23
C GLY A 108 -11.07 -5.16 -12.42
N LEU A 109 -10.05 -5.75 -13.05
CA LEU A 109 -8.81 -6.13 -12.40
C LEU A 109 -7.79 -4.99 -12.51
N VAL A 110 -7.35 -4.46 -11.38
CA VAL A 110 -6.21 -3.56 -11.26
C VAL A 110 -5.00 -4.39 -10.84
N SER A 111 -3.95 -4.39 -11.64
CA SER A 111 -2.65 -4.95 -11.27
C SER A 111 -1.66 -3.85 -11.02
N LEU A 112 -0.84 -4.02 -10.01
CA LEU A 112 0.21 -3.09 -9.59
C LEU A 112 1.54 -3.82 -9.66
N ASP A 113 2.40 -3.34 -10.55
CA ASP A 113 3.70 -3.95 -10.80
C ASP A 113 4.81 -2.99 -10.38
N GLU A 114 5.88 -3.55 -9.83
CA GLU A 114 7.11 -2.82 -9.48
C GLU A 114 6.86 -1.52 -8.68
N GLY A 115 5.90 -1.56 -7.76
CA GLY A 115 5.62 -0.42 -6.89
C GLY A 115 6.75 -0.20 -5.90
N SER A 116 7.04 1.06 -5.58
CA SER A 116 8.00 1.41 -4.54
C SER A 116 7.58 2.69 -3.81
N PHE A 117 8.00 2.80 -2.56
CA PHE A 117 7.88 4.04 -1.79
C PHE A 117 8.91 4.10 -0.67
N ARG A 118 9.00 5.24 -0.01
CA ARG A 118 9.86 5.48 1.15
C ARG A 118 9.04 6.05 2.30
N GLN A 119 9.38 5.59 3.51
CA GLN A 119 8.89 6.18 4.76
C GLN A 119 10.09 6.40 5.67
N LYS A 120 10.46 7.66 5.89
CA LYS A 120 11.70 8.05 6.60
C LYS A 120 12.91 7.35 5.97
N GLU A 121 13.58 6.45 6.70
CA GLU A 121 14.72 5.65 6.24
C GLU A 121 14.30 4.33 5.59
N GLY A 122 13.07 3.89 5.84
CA GLY A 122 12.52 2.64 5.30
C GLY A 122 12.30 2.71 3.80
N THR A 123 12.64 1.64 3.10
CA THR A 123 12.36 1.42 1.69
C THR A 123 11.40 0.25 1.52
N PHE A 124 10.48 0.39 0.59
CA PHE A 124 9.40 -0.55 0.37
C PHE A 124 9.27 -0.83 -1.12
N THR A 125 9.10 -2.09 -1.46
CA THR A 125 8.66 -2.52 -2.78
C THR A 125 7.38 -3.32 -2.66
N TRP A 126 6.51 -3.18 -3.63
CA TRP A 126 5.21 -3.83 -3.59
C TRP A 126 4.72 -4.20 -4.97
N LYS A 127 3.98 -5.28 -5.04
CA LYS A 127 3.25 -5.73 -6.22
C LYS A 127 1.97 -6.41 -5.79
N GLY A 128 0.98 -6.41 -6.66
CA GLY A 128 -0.28 -7.07 -6.32
C GLY A 128 -1.38 -6.80 -7.31
N SER A 129 -2.56 -7.27 -6.98
CA SER A 129 -3.76 -7.07 -7.77
C SER A 129 -4.98 -6.86 -6.88
N TYR A 130 -5.95 -6.15 -7.42
CA TYR A 130 -7.25 -5.91 -6.79
C TYR A 130 -8.35 -6.01 -7.83
N ASN A 131 -9.36 -6.81 -7.54
CA ASN A 131 -10.55 -6.92 -8.38
C ASN A 131 -11.65 -6.02 -7.84
N THR A 132 -12.03 -5.00 -8.60
CA THR A 132 -13.01 -3.98 -8.20
C THR A 132 -14.44 -4.49 -8.06
N HIS A 133 -14.76 -5.65 -8.67
CA HIS A 133 -16.09 -6.25 -8.61
C HIS A 133 -16.25 -7.18 -7.41
N SER A 134 -15.24 -8.01 -7.13
CA SER A 134 -15.29 -9.01 -6.06
C SER A 134 -14.63 -8.56 -4.77
N GLY A 135 -13.86 -7.47 -4.78
CA GLY A 135 -13.02 -7.05 -3.65
C GLY A 135 -11.83 -7.98 -3.39
N ALA A 136 -11.60 -8.99 -4.27
CA ALA A 136 -10.48 -9.89 -4.13
C ALA A 136 -9.15 -9.17 -4.32
N MET A 137 -8.20 -9.47 -3.45
CA MET A 137 -6.87 -8.86 -3.46
C MET A 137 -5.78 -9.89 -3.25
N ASN A 138 -4.63 -9.61 -3.83
CA ASN A 138 -3.40 -10.35 -3.62
C ASN A 138 -2.25 -9.35 -3.68
N GLY A 139 -1.32 -9.39 -2.74
CA GLY A 139 -0.20 -8.48 -2.71
C GLY A 139 0.98 -9.02 -1.94
N LEU A 140 2.15 -8.55 -2.31
CA LEU A 140 3.40 -8.74 -1.59
C LEU A 140 4.04 -7.38 -1.37
N LEU A 141 4.32 -7.06 -0.13
CA LEU A 141 5.11 -5.92 0.31
C LEU A 141 6.42 -6.46 0.86
N GLU A 142 7.54 -5.98 0.36
CA GLU A 142 8.86 -6.20 0.92
C GLU A 142 9.37 -4.88 1.50
N PHE A 143 10.01 -4.94 2.64
CA PHE A 143 10.48 -3.75 3.34
C PHE A 143 11.85 -3.95 3.95
N SER A 144 12.60 -2.87 3.98
CA SER A 144 13.91 -2.80 4.62
C SER A 144 14.01 -1.53 5.46
N SER A 145 14.63 -1.65 6.63
CA SER A 145 14.82 -0.54 7.60
C SER A 145 13.51 0.14 8.03
N TRP A 146 12.41 -0.61 8.12
CA TRP A 146 11.14 -0.08 8.63
C TRP A 146 11.23 0.11 10.14
N ASN A 147 10.87 1.29 10.63
CA ASN A 147 10.93 1.56 12.06
C ASN A 147 9.78 0.86 12.81
N ILE A 148 10.10 0.15 13.90
CA ILE A 148 9.10 -0.61 14.70
C ILE A 148 8.01 0.32 15.23
N ARG A 149 8.34 1.54 15.67
CA ARG A 149 7.37 2.53 16.14
C ARG A 149 6.39 2.92 15.03
N ASP A 150 6.85 3.05 13.77
CA ASP A 150 5.96 3.36 12.66
C ASP A 150 5.02 2.21 12.35
N ILE A 151 5.48 0.95 12.49
CA ILE A 151 4.62 -0.24 12.40
C ILE A 151 3.53 -0.20 13.49
N MET A 152 3.90 0.09 14.74
CA MET A 152 2.94 0.16 15.85
C MET A 152 1.87 1.23 15.63
N LYS A 153 2.24 2.38 15.05
CA LYS A 153 1.28 3.45 14.69
C LYS A 153 0.26 3.02 13.65
N PHE A 154 0.63 2.17 12.68
CA PHE A 154 -0.34 1.61 11.73
C PHE A 154 -1.44 0.79 12.43
N PHE A 155 -1.12 0.19 13.56
CA PHE A 155 -2.09 -0.55 14.39
C PHE A 155 -2.75 0.30 15.48
N ASN A 156 -2.68 1.64 15.37
CA ASN A 156 -3.18 2.59 16.39
C ASN A 156 -2.60 2.33 17.79
N ARG A 157 -1.36 1.84 17.85
CA ARG A 157 -0.60 1.64 19.10
C ARG A 157 0.58 2.60 19.08
N ASP A 158 0.56 3.58 19.96
CA ASP A 158 1.73 4.39 20.27
C ASP A 158 2.38 3.83 21.54
N VAL A 159 3.57 3.29 21.39
CA VAL A 159 4.32 2.71 22.52
C VAL A 159 5.58 3.54 22.66
N ASP A 160 5.62 4.29 23.77
CA ASP A 160 6.82 5.06 24.11
C ASP A 160 7.97 4.11 24.46
N GLY A 161 9.19 4.58 24.16
CA GLY A 161 10.40 3.84 24.49
C GLY A 161 10.75 2.68 23.55
N VAL A 162 9.93 2.43 22.49
CA VAL A 162 10.29 1.44 21.47
C VAL A 162 10.91 2.12 20.28
N ASP A 163 12.10 1.71 19.91
CA ASP A 163 12.77 2.10 18.67
C ASP A 163 13.53 0.90 18.11
N GLY A 164 13.68 0.85 16.80
CA GLY A 164 14.39 -0.24 16.14
C GLY A 164 13.98 -0.35 14.69
N LYS A 165 14.69 -1.19 13.96
CA LYS A 165 14.47 -1.41 12.54
C LYS A 165 14.16 -2.88 12.27
N VAL A 166 13.30 -3.09 11.30
CA VAL A 166 12.98 -4.43 10.78
C VAL A 166 13.11 -4.46 9.27
N GLU A 167 13.40 -5.64 8.75
CA GLU A 167 13.30 -5.97 7.33
C GLU A 167 12.49 -7.25 7.15
N GLY A 168 11.87 -7.41 6.01
CA GLY A 168 11.06 -8.60 5.77
C GLY A 168 10.02 -8.43 4.69
N SER A 169 8.95 -9.22 4.81
CA SER A 169 7.85 -9.21 3.85
C SER A 169 6.50 -9.38 4.52
N MET A 170 5.49 -8.83 3.86
CA MET A 170 4.08 -9.01 4.20
C MET A 170 3.31 -9.43 2.95
N ARG A 171 2.66 -10.57 2.99
CA ARG A 171 1.74 -11.04 1.95
C ARG A 171 0.32 -10.81 2.40
N ILE A 172 -0.47 -10.21 1.52
CA ILE A 172 -1.90 -9.99 1.73
C ILE A 172 -2.66 -10.75 0.66
N SER A 173 -3.77 -11.40 1.05
CA SER A 173 -4.68 -12.08 0.12
C SER A 173 -6.11 -12.06 0.66
N GLY A 174 -7.06 -12.66 -0.06
CA GLY A 174 -8.46 -12.68 0.33
C GLY A 174 -9.27 -11.53 -0.23
N THR A 175 -10.15 -10.95 0.56
CA THR A 175 -10.98 -9.81 0.15
C THR A 175 -10.82 -8.65 1.12
N THR A 176 -11.30 -7.46 0.74
CA THR A 176 -11.32 -6.28 1.63
C THR A 176 -12.14 -6.50 2.91
N GLU A 177 -13.11 -7.40 2.89
CA GLU A 177 -13.94 -7.75 4.05
C GLU A 177 -13.31 -8.85 4.92
N SER A 178 -12.53 -9.73 4.30
CA SER A 178 -11.85 -10.85 4.96
C SER A 178 -10.41 -10.96 4.46
N PRO A 179 -9.52 -10.06 4.92
CA PRO A 179 -8.12 -10.09 4.54
C PRO A 179 -7.38 -11.22 5.26
N ASN A 180 -6.48 -11.88 4.53
CA ASN A 180 -5.50 -12.78 5.06
C ASN A 180 -4.13 -12.11 4.97
N VAL A 181 -3.34 -12.19 6.05
CA VAL A 181 -2.00 -11.59 6.12
C VAL A 181 -1.00 -12.63 6.59
N ASP A 182 0.10 -12.77 5.89
CA ASP A 182 1.30 -13.45 6.35
C ASP A 182 2.42 -12.42 6.49
N PHE A 183 3.00 -12.35 7.69
CA PHE A 183 4.06 -11.42 8.01
C PHE A 183 5.29 -12.17 8.50
N ASN A 184 6.43 -11.87 7.88
CA ASN A 184 7.73 -12.40 8.28
C ASN A 184 8.73 -11.25 8.31
N ALA A 185 9.40 -11.06 9.45
CA ALA A 185 10.37 -10.00 9.62
C ALA A 185 11.54 -10.40 10.51
N HIS A 186 12.69 -9.82 10.21
CA HIS A 186 13.87 -9.80 11.05
C HIS A 186 14.00 -8.45 11.74
N VAL A 187 14.12 -8.47 13.05
CA VAL A 187 14.51 -7.30 13.85
C VAL A 187 16.02 -7.11 13.69
N LEU A 188 16.43 -5.94 13.21
CA LEU A 188 17.85 -5.62 12.99
C LEU A 188 18.53 -5.02 14.23
N GLY A 189 17.77 -4.85 15.31
CA GLY A 189 18.19 -4.23 16.55
C GLY A 189 17.42 -2.95 16.87
N GLY A 190 17.66 -2.43 18.07
CA GLY A 190 16.98 -1.24 18.54
C GLY A 190 17.02 -1.11 20.07
N HIS A 191 15.96 -0.48 20.63
CA HIS A 191 15.84 -0.30 22.08
C HIS A 191 14.38 -0.48 22.51
N LEU A 192 14.20 -0.98 23.74
CA LEU A 192 12.94 -0.99 24.47
C LEU A 192 13.20 -0.32 25.84
N GLY A 193 12.86 0.95 25.98
CA GLY A 193 13.34 1.78 27.08
C GLY A 193 14.87 1.84 27.03
N ASP A 194 15.51 1.51 28.15
CA ASP A 194 16.98 1.45 28.27
C ASP A 194 17.58 0.11 27.78
N ALA A 195 16.76 -0.90 27.55
CA ALA A 195 17.21 -2.21 27.13
C ALA A 195 17.49 -2.25 25.61
N VAL A 196 18.64 -2.85 25.24
CA VAL A 196 19.03 -3.03 23.84
C VAL A 196 18.27 -4.22 23.24
N LEU A 197 17.63 -4.02 22.10
CA LEU A 197 17.08 -5.10 21.27
C LEU A 197 18.18 -5.64 20.36
N GLY A 198 18.38 -6.96 20.40
CA GLY A 198 19.26 -7.68 19.48
C GLY A 198 18.55 -8.06 18.17
N GLU A 199 19.29 -8.75 17.31
CA GLU A 199 18.73 -9.35 16.10
C GLU A 199 17.71 -10.44 16.47
N GLY A 200 16.52 -10.34 15.91
CA GLY A 200 15.42 -11.23 16.26
C GLY A 200 14.56 -11.58 15.06
N LYS A 201 13.55 -12.42 15.31
CA LYS A 201 12.62 -12.87 14.26
C LYS A 201 11.18 -12.77 14.74
N VAL A 202 10.30 -12.34 13.83
CA VAL A 202 8.85 -12.26 14.04
C VAL A 202 8.16 -12.86 12.83
N ASP A 203 7.34 -13.89 13.08
CA ASP A 203 6.57 -14.58 12.06
C ASP A 203 5.15 -14.83 12.57
N PHE A 204 4.17 -14.24 11.89
CA PHE A 204 2.76 -14.45 12.22
C PHE A 204 1.89 -14.47 10.98
N SER A 205 0.72 -15.08 11.12
CA SER A 205 -0.35 -14.99 10.13
C SER A 205 -1.66 -14.56 10.77
N TYR A 206 -2.45 -13.85 9.99
CA TYR A 206 -3.84 -13.53 10.29
C TYR A 206 -4.71 -14.11 9.18
N LEU A 207 -5.61 -15.01 9.54
CA LEU A 207 -6.44 -15.75 8.58
C LEU A 207 -7.86 -15.87 9.13
N ASN A 208 -8.86 -15.38 8.39
CA ASN A 208 -10.28 -15.51 8.78
C ASN A 208 -10.58 -15.01 10.20
N GLY A 209 -9.98 -13.91 10.60
CA GLY A 209 -10.17 -13.36 11.97
C GLY A 209 -9.31 -14.02 13.05
N ALA A 210 -8.55 -15.06 12.74
CA ALA A 210 -7.64 -15.71 13.66
C ALA A 210 -6.20 -15.27 13.44
N LEU A 211 -5.49 -14.97 14.54
CA LEU A 211 -4.06 -14.67 14.55
C LEU A 211 -3.29 -15.93 14.98
N SER A 212 -2.21 -16.24 14.27
CA SER A 212 -1.26 -17.29 14.67
C SER A 212 0.15 -16.72 14.71
N ILE A 213 0.78 -16.72 15.87
CA ILE A 213 2.18 -16.37 16.06
C ILE A 213 2.98 -17.66 15.95
N ARG A 214 3.64 -17.84 14.82
CA ARG A 214 4.47 -19.02 14.54
C ARG A 214 5.81 -18.95 15.26
N GLU A 215 6.40 -17.76 15.26
CA GLU A 215 7.67 -17.49 15.91
C GLU A 215 7.75 -16.00 16.27
N CYS A 216 8.12 -15.72 17.52
CA CYS A 216 8.58 -14.42 17.94
C CYS A 216 9.76 -14.67 18.88
N GLN A 217 10.95 -14.26 18.46
CA GLN A 217 12.15 -14.42 19.27
C GLN A 217 13.00 -13.16 19.14
N ILE A 218 13.10 -12.40 20.22
CA ILE A 218 13.80 -11.12 20.24
C ILE A 218 14.72 -11.08 21.45
N PRO A 219 16.06 -11.01 21.26
CA PRO A 219 16.98 -10.74 22.36
C PRO A 219 16.74 -9.33 22.92
N ILE A 220 16.70 -9.22 24.26
CA ILE A 220 16.48 -7.95 24.97
C ILE A 220 17.49 -7.88 26.13
N GLY A 221 18.46 -6.98 26.02
CA GLY A 221 19.58 -6.91 26.98
C GLY A 221 20.38 -8.21 27.00
N SER A 222 20.48 -8.85 28.18
CA SER A 222 21.14 -10.16 28.35
C SER A 222 20.22 -11.36 28.10
N GLY A 223 18.91 -11.12 27.92
CA GLY A 223 17.92 -12.17 27.83
C GLY A 223 17.26 -12.30 26.47
N VAL A 224 16.25 -13.16 26.39
CA VAL A 224 15.47 -13.41 25.20
C VAL A 224 13.98 -13.42 25.54
N LEU A 225 13.19 -12.64 24.80
CA LEU A 225 11.75 -12.74 24.74
C LEU A 225 11.36 -13.69 23.61
N ALA A 226 10.61 -14.75 23.95
CA ALA A 226 10.04 -15.67 22.97
C ALA A 226 8.52 -15.73 23.16
N ALA A 227 7.77 -15.77 22.05
CA ALA A 227 6.33 -15.97 22.09
C ALA A 227 5.87 -16.83 20.91
N GLN A 228 4.88 -17.67 21.15
CA GLN A 228 4.16 -18.46 20.15
C GLN A 228 2.72 -18.67 20.59
N GLY A 229 1.82 -18.96 19.66
CA GLY A 229 0.43 -19.24 20.01
C GLY A 229 -0.56 -18.69 19.02
N SER A 230 -1.80 -18.60 19.45
CA SER A 230 -2.87 -18.14 18.58
C SER A 230 -3.95 -17.38 19.34
N MET A 231 -4.71 -16.60 18.57
CA MET A 231 -5.99 -16.02 18.94
C MET A 231 -7.01 -16.47 17.90
N ASN A 232 -8.10 -17.08 18.33
CA ASN A 232 -9.15 -17.46 17.40
C ASN A 232 -10.03 -16.24 16.99
N SER A 233 -10.93 -16.45 16.04
CA SER A 233 -11.82 -15.40 15.54
C SER A 233 -12.84 -14.89 16.60
N ALA A 234 -13.04 -15.60 17.68
CA ALA A 234 -13.87 -15.17 18.84
C ALA A 234 -13.08 -14.30 19.84
N GLY A 235 -11.74 -14.21 19.66
CA GLY A 235 -10.85 -13.44 20.53
C GLY A 235 -10.25 -14.26 21.68
N ASP A 236 -10.50 -15.58 21.73
CA ASP A 236 -9.87 -16.44 22.74
C ASP A 236 -8.38 -16.60 22.43
N LEU A 237 -7.56 -16.45 23.46
CA LEU A 237 -6.11 -16.44 23.39
C LEU A 237 -5.52 -17.75 23.92
N ASP A 238 -4.61 -18.35 23.18
CA ASP A 238 -3.71 -19.42 23.61
C ASP A 238 -2.28 -19.01 23.21
N ILE A 239 -1.66 -18.20 24.07
CA ILE A 239 -0.32 -17.65 23.81
C ILE A 239 0.60 -18.10 24.94
N GLN A 240 1.73 -18.68 24.56
CA GLN A 240 2.85 -18.99 25.41
C GLN A 240 3.93 -17.95 25.20
N ALA A 241 4.27 -17.22 26.24
CA ALA A 241 5.37 -16.27 26.23
C ALA A 241 6.39 -16.68 27.31
N ALA A 242 7.65 -16.60 26.97
CA ALA A 242 8.77 -16.86 27.88
C ALA A 242 9.79 -15.73 27.80
N ALA A 243 10.17 -15.22 28.95
CA ALA A 243 11.31 -14.33 29.09
C ALA A 243 12.39 -15.11 29.87
N ARG A 244 13.59 -15.19 29.33
CA ARG A 244 14.72 -15.91 29.92
C ARG A 244 15.87 -14.96 30.09
N ASP A 245 16.55 -15.06 31.24
CA ASP A 245 17.76 -14.31 31.57
C ASP A 245 17.64 -12.78 31.36
N MET A 246 16.41 -12.25 31.47
CA MET A 246 16.15 -10.82 31.31
C MET A 246 16.45 -10.07 32.61
N ASP A 247 17.22 -9.01 32.50
CA ASP A 247 17.28 -7.98 33.54
C ASP A 247 16.00 -7.13 33.47
N ILE A 248 15.19 -7.18 34.54
CA ILE A 248 13.93 -6.45 34.61
C ILE A 248 14.06 -5.14 35.42
N SER A 249 15.25 -4.70 35.70
CA SER A 249 15.51 -3.45 36.44
C SER A 249 15.05 -2.18 35.70
N TRP A 250 14.73 -2.32 34.42
CA TRP A 250 14.26 -1.24 33.54
C TRP A 250 12.71 -1.17 33.43
N ILE A 251 11.97 -2.11 34.04
CA ILE A 251 10.52 -2.08 34.16
C ILE A 251 10.14 -1.26 35.39
#